data_436b4cde3a9bbad9041569ee9a828a44
#
_entry.id   436b4cde3a9bbad9041569ee9a828a44
#
_cell.length_a   1.000
_cell.length_b   1.000
_cell.length_c   1.000
_cell.angle_alpha   90.00
_cell.angle_beta   90.00
_cell.angle_gamma   90.00
#
_symmetry.space_group_name_H-M   'P 1'
#
loop_
_entity.id
_entity.type
_entity.pdbx_description
1 polymer ?
#
loop_
_entity_poly.entity_id
_entity_poly.type
_entity_poly.pdbx_seq_one_letter_code
_entity_poly.pdbx_strand_id
1 'polypeptide(L)'
;MPLPININELLKGRVIEWDRLEFKRGWNPEEVIHTMCAFANDVNNWGGGYIILGVDEKNGKPVFPPVGLQENQIDRIQKELVELSHKIEPNYMPVTAPVVFEDRLIFIIWVPGGDVRPYKAPQTLGEKSQKRVYIRQGSVTRPASKDDERFLNTISIVSPFDDRVNHQASIHDLDKDLMIEFLYEVNSDLYKETSNIEKIELATKMQLMKGSSEYLKPVNAALLFFNLEPHKFFRGAISEVVLYDDYNGIKFTEKIFRGALFKQIKNLLEYLRSVVLTEKIIKIPRQAEAVRIWNYPYEAVEEVVANAFYHRSYEDPSPIEISVYPDKLVVLSFPGPLPPVDKKMLKDKKVFSRNYRNRRIGDFLKELNLTEGRGTGFPIIYRKMEQNGSPEPIFETDDLHTNFLSILPVHPEFLKDDNAITKNILNFCEKPKSRKEIMNMLQLTNHSKSYQKYIKPLLELGLLAQTLPNKPQSSKQQYITTKKGNDFLSRVSKSSV
;
A
#
# COMPACT_ATOMS: atom_id res chain seq x y z
N MET A 1 1.92 26.73 -11.67
CA MET A 1 1.43 26.58 -10.28
C MET A 1 1.62 27.91 -9.59
N PRO A 2 0.66 28.47 -8.84
CA PRO A 2 0.88 29.70 -8.12
C PRO A 2 1.95 29.52 -7.04
N LEU A 3 2.66 30.59 -6.70
CA LEU A 3 3.61 30.56 -5.59
C LEU A 3 2.86 30.30 -4.27
N PRO A 4 3.47 29.54 -3.33
CA PRO A 4 2.82 29.18 -2.08
C PRO A 4 2.71 30.32 -1.05
N ILE A 5 3.31 31.48 -1.33
CA ILE A 5 3.40 32.62 -0.43
C ILE A 5 2.92 33.91 -1.08
N ASN A 6 2.39 34.82 -0.26
CA ASN A 6 2.09 36.17 -0.67
C ASN A 6 3.39 36.96 -0.96
N ILE A 7 3.44 37.68 -2.09
CA ILE A 7 4.64 38.38 -2.55
C ILE A 7 5.07 39.51 -1.60
N ASN A 8 4.12 40.21 -0.98
CA ASN A 8 4.45 41.22 0.02
C ASN A 8 5.10 40.63 1.26
N GLU A 9 4.64 39.46 1.69
CA GLU A 9 5.21 38.73 2.81
C GLU A 9 6.61 38.18 2.45
N LEU A 10 6.80 37.69 1.23
CA LEU A 10 8.09 37.23 0.72
C LEU A 10 9.13 38.36 0.71
N LEU A 11 8.76 39.54 0.22
CA LEU A 11 9.70 40.64 -0.02
C LEU A 11 9.86 41.58 1.17
N LYS A 12 8.80 41.86 1.93
CA LYS A 12 8.78 42.83 3.04
C LYS A 12 8.52 42.20 4.41
N GLY A 13 7.97 41.00 4.44
CA GLY A 13 7.68 40.26 5.65
C GLY A 13 8.92 39.62 6.26
N ARG A 14 8.77 39.14 7.51
CA ARG A 14 9.78 38.33 8.20
C ARG A 14 9.37 36.84 8.29
N VAL A 15 8.51 36.40 7.37
CA VAL A 15 7.93 35.06 7.40
C VAL A 15 8.93 34.01 6.92
N ILE A 16 9.85 34.40 6.02
CA ILE A 16 10.88 33.51 5.50
C ILE A 16 12.25 33.96 5.98
N GLU A 17 13.03 33.04 6.53
CA GLU A 17 14.39 33.28 6.96
C GLU A 17 15.29 33.64 5.78
N TRP A 18 16.21 34.58 6.02
CA TRP A 18 17.12 35.08 4.99
C TRP A 18 17.93 34.01 4.27
N ASP A 19 18.23 32.93 4.94
CA ASP A 19 18.97 31.79 4.40
C ASP A 19 18.22 31.08 3.27
N ARG A 20 16.90 31.32 3.17
CA ARG A 20 16.02 30.79 2.11
C ARG A 20 15.74 31.79 1.01
N LEU A 21 16.33 32.98 1.06
CA LEU A 21 16.15 34.03 0.07
C LEU A 21 17.46 34.33 -0.63
N GLU A 22 17.38 34.55 -1.94
CA GLU A 22 18.50 35.02 -2.77
C GLU A 22 17.99 36.13 -3.69
N PHE A 23 18.52 37.32 -3.52
CA PHE A 23 18.18 38.47 -4.37
C PHE A 23 19.23 38.64 -5.45
N LYS A 24 18.80 38.89 -6.69
CA LYS A 24 19.67 39.13 -7.83
C LYS A 24 19.16 40.31 -8.62
N ARG A 25 20.03 41.29 -8.87
CA ARG A 25 19.73 42.45 -9.73
C ARG A 25 19.34 42.04 -11.15
N GLY A 26 19.97 40.99 -11.68
CA GLY A 26 19.76 40.52 -13.04
C GLY A 26 19.99 39.02 -13.17
N TRP A 27 20.03 38.52 -14.39
CA TRP A 27 20.20 37.14 -14.73
C TRP A 27 21.67 36.73 -14.78
N ASN A 28 22.08 35.81 -13.90
CA ASN A 28 23.37 35.12 -13.95
C ASN A 28 23.12 33.60 -13.90
N PRO A 29 23.12 32.89 -15.04
CA PRO A 29 22.73 31.51 -15.11
C PRO A 29 23.64 30.56 -14.28
N GLU A 30 24.95 30.87 -14.13
CA GLU A 30 25.87 30.04 -13.37
C GLU A 30 25.61 30.17 -11.86
N GLU A 31 25.41 31.34 -11.33
CA GLU A 31 25.06 31.55 -9.93
C GLU A 31 23.67 30.99 -9.62
N VAL A 32 22.71 31.16 -10.54
CA VAL A 32 21.34 30.67 -10.36
C VAL A 32 21.30 29.15 -10.28
N ILE A 33 22.01 28.42 -11.17
CA ILE A 33 22.00 26.94 -11.12
C ILE A 33 22.65 26.41 -9.85
N HIS A 34 23.70 27.07 -9.32
CA HIS A 34 24.31 26.68 -8.05
C HIS A 34 23.36 26.89 -6.87
N THR A 35 22.67 28.04 -6.85
CA THR A 35 21.69 28.35 -5.80
C THR A 35 20.45 27.42 -5.90
N MET A 36 19.98 27.14 -7.11
CA MET A 36 18.93 26.12 -7.32
C MET A 36 19.34 24.75 -6.77
N CYS A 37 20.54 24.30 -7.09
CA CYS A 37 21.10 23.06 -6.58
C CYS A 37 21.16 23.05 -5.05
N ALA A 38 21.60 24.15 -4.44
CA ALA A 38 21.71 24.29 -3.00
C ALA A 38 20.35 24.28 -2.29
N PHE A 39 19.34 24.96 -2.84
CA PHE A 39 17.99 24.94 -2.31
C PHE A 39 17.29 23.59 -2.52
N ALA A 40 17.54 22.92 -3.66
CA ALA A 40 17.05 21.57 -3.90
C ALA A 40 17.64 20.53 -2.88
N ASN A 41 18.91 20.72 -2.53
CA ASN A 41 19.57 19.89 -1.50
C ASN A 41 19.04 20.14 -0.09
N ASP A 42 18.56 21.35 0.21
CA ASP A 42 17.85 21.71 1.44
C ASP A 42 18.40 20.98 2.69
N VAL A 43 19.70 21.18 2.95
CA VAL A 43 20.46 20.44 3.98
C VAL A 43 19.85 20.56 5.38
N ASN A 44 19.13 21.65 5.65
CA ASN A 44 18.48 21.93 6.94
C ASN A 44 17.00 21.50 6.98
N ASN A 45 16.46 20.97 5.87
CA ASN A 45 15.02 20.62 5.72
C ASN A 45 14.05 21.79 6.01
N TRP A 46 14.40 22.98 5.55
CA TRP A 46 13.58 24.19 5.72
C TRP A 46 12.56 24.40 4.61
N GLY A 47 12.48 23.50 3.63
CA GLY A 47 11.53 23.54 2.51
C GLY A 47 12.09 24.26 1.28
N GLY A 48 13.41 24.30 1.10
CA GLY A 48 14.08 24.95 -0.04
C GLY A 48 14.11 26.47 0.07
N GLY A 49 14.06 27.20 -1.06
CA GLY A 49 14.20 28.65 -1.04
C GLY A 49 13.66 29.35 -2.30
N TYR A 50 13.86 30.68 -2.34
CA TYR A 50 13.40 31.56 -3.40
C TYR A 50 14.57 32.36 -3.98
N ILE A 51 14.68 32.40 -5.30
CA ILE A 51 15.58 33.27 -6.02
C ILE A 51 14.74 34.38 -6.68
N ILE A 52 15.03 35.62 -6.38
CA ILE A 52 14.24 36.78 -6.81
C ILE A 52 15.08 37.65 -7.70
N LEU A 53 14.76 37.68 -8.99
CA LEU A 53 15.45 38.45 -9.99
C LEU A 53 14.79 39.81 -10.22
N GLY A 54 15.58 40.84 -10.45
CA GLY A 54 15.13 42.22 -10.60
C GLY A 54 15.12 43.01 -9.27
N VAL A 55 15.67 42.43 -8.20
CA VAL A 55 15.82 43.09 -6.89
C VAL A 55 17.29 43.15 -6.53
N ASP A 56 17.77 44.35 -6.20
CA ASP A 56 19.15 44.56 -5.76
C ASP A 56 19.27 44.27 -4.27
N GLU A 57 20.47 43.93 -3.82
CA GLU A 57 20.75 43.59 -2.41
C GLU A 57 21.87 44.49 -1.86
N LYS A 58 21.67 44.94 -0.63
CA LYS A 58 22.71 45.66 0.11
C LYS A 58 22.77 45.13 1.56
N ASN A 59 23.94 44.61 1.95
CA ASN A 59 24.17 44.03 3.27
C ASN A 59 23.15 42.92 3.64
N GLY A 60 22.84 42.01 2.71
CA GLY A 60 21.90 40.92 2.91
C GLY A 60 20.42 41.33 2.90
N LYS A 61 20.09 42.58 2.55
CA LYS A 61 18.71 43.10 2.52
C LYS A 61 18.32 43.59 1.15
N PRO A 62 17.09 43.32 0.69
CA PRO A 62 16.59 43.83 -0.58
C PRO A 62 16.52 45.35 -0.57
N VAL A 63 16.83 45.94 -1.69
CA VAL A 63 16.71 47.40 -1.93
C VAL A 63 15.43 47.68 -2.70
N PHE A 64 14.62 48.59 -2.18
CA PHE A 64 13.38 49.03 -2.81
C PHE A 64 13.41 50.48 -3.23
N PRO A 65 12.71 50.90 -4.31
CA PRO A 65 11.93 50.04 -5.21
C PRO A 65 12.82 49.07 -6.00
N PRO A 66 12.29 47.94 -6.49
CA PRO A 66 13.05 46.99 -7.30
C PRO A 66 13.62 47.62 -8.56
N VAL A 67 14.77 47.15 -9.04
CA VAL A 67 15.33 47.55 -10.34
C VAL A 67 14.38 47.14 -11.47
N GLY A 68 13.79 45.97 -11.34
CA GLY A 68 12.88 45.37 -12.30
C GLY A 68 13.60 44.73 -13.49
N LEU A 69 12.82 43.97 -14.28
CA LEU A 69 13.23 43.32 -15.52
C LEU A 69 12.33 43.75 -16.67
N GLN A 70 12.81 43.65 -17.90
CA GLN A 70 12.01 43.86 -19.09
C GLN A 70 11.28 42.57 -19.50
N GLU A 71 10.12 42.64 -20.12
CA GLU A 71 9.33 41.47 -20.55
C GLU A 71 10.12 40.50 -21.45
N ASN A 72 10.91 41.03 -22.41
CA ASN A 72 11.75 40.24 -23.27
C ASN A 72 12.84 39.46 -22.51
N GLN A 73 13.29 39.96 -21.37
CA GLN A 73 14.24 39.27 -20.49
C GLN A 73 13.55 38.07 -19.80
N ILE A 74 12.28 38.19 -19.42
CA ILE A 74 11.54 37.09 -18.78
C ILE A 74 11.44 35.86 -19.67
N ASP A 75 11.04 36.04 -20.95
CA ASP A 75 10.93 34.93 -21.91
C ASP A 75 12.28 34.23 -22.12
N ARG A 76 13.34 35.01 -22.25
CA ARG A 76 14.71 34.49 -22.38
C ARG A 76 15.12 33.69 -21.11
N ILE A 77 14.89 34.27 -19.92
CA ILE A 77 15.22 33.63 -18.64
C ILE A 77 14.47 32.31 -18.49
N GLN A 78 13.18 32.23 -18.82
CA GLN A 78 12.39 31.02 -18.74
C GLN A 78 12.96 29.92 -19.65
N LYS A 79 13.35 30.24 -20.88
CA LYS A 79 13.95 29.26 -21.81
C LYS A 79 15.30 28.75 -21.29
N GLU A 80 16.18 29.66 -20.90
CA GLU A 80 17.48 29.27 -20.32
C GLU A 80 17.35 28.48 -19.03
N LEU A 81 16.34 28.78 -18.19
CA LEU A 81 16.10 28.07 -16.95
C LEU A 81 15.70 26.60 -17.17
N VAL A 82 14.93 26.32 -18.22
CA VAL A 82 14.61 24.93 -18.61
C VAL A 82 15.90 24.17 -18.96
N GLU A 83 16.80 24.78 -19.75
CA GLU A 83 18.08 24.15 -20.07
C GLU A 83 18.96 23.93 -18.83
N LEU A 84 19.01 24.90 -17.91
CA LEU A 84 19.74 24.79 -16.64
C LEU A 84 19.17 23.66 -15.78
N SER A 85 17.86 23.53 -15.74
CA SER A 85 17.18 22.48 -14.96
C SER A 85 17.59 21.07 -15.40
N HIS A 86 17.81 20.86 -16.70
CA HIS A 86 18.31 19.60 -17.24
C HIS A 86 19.80 19.34 -16.94
N LYS A 87 20.58 20.37 -16.59
CA LYS A 87 21.97 20.20 -16.21
C LYS A 87 22.15 19.76 -14.74
N ILE A 88 21.11 19.93 -13.90
CA ILE A 88 21.10 19.41 -12.53
C ILE A 88 20.87 17.90 -12.56
N GLU A 89 21.55 17.17 -11.71
CA GLU A 89 21.45 15.70 -11.61
C GLU A 89 21.20 15.26 -10.14
N PRO A 90 20.12 14.51 -9.85
CA PRO A 90 18.99 14.22 -10.76
C PRO A 90 18.31 15.47 -11.32
N ASN A 91 17.57 15.32 -12.44
CA ASN A 91 16.88 16.44 -13.06
C ASN A 91 15.95 17.17 -12.07
N TYR A 92 16.00 18.51 -12.06
CA TYR A 92 15.25 19.31 -11.10
C TYR A 92 14.62 20.54 -11.77
N MET A 93 13.30 20.66 -11.72
CA MET A 93 12.55 21.79 -12.29
C MET A 93 11.95 22.65 -11.17
N PRO A 94 12.33 23.93 -11.05
CA PRO A 94 11.74 24.86 -10.10
C PRO A 94 10.36 25.35 -10.55
N VAL A 95 9.63 26.00 -9.65
CA VAL A 95 8.40 26.73 -9.96
C VAL A 95 8.73 28.20 -10.16
N THR A 96 8.19 28.79 -11.22
CA THR A 96 8.49 30.19 -11.58
C THR A 96 7.25 31.05 -11.67
N ALA A 97 7.37 32.34 -11.34
CA ALA A 97 6.32 33.32 -11.52
C ALA A 97 6.90 34.70 -11.85
N PRO A 98 6.53 35.32 -13.01
CA PRO A 98 6.69 36.75 -13.20
C PRO A 98 5.64 37.50 -12.34
N VAL A 99 6.05 38.55 -11.67
CA VAL A 99 5.22 39.31 -10.75
C VAL A 99 5.50 40.81 -10.89
N VAL A 100 4.45 41.64 -10.91
CA VAL A 100 4.60 43.10 -10.80
C VAL A 100 4.58 43.46 -9.29
N PHE A 101 5.65 44.10 -8.85
CA PHE A 101 5.80 44.57 -7.48
C PHE A 101 6.34 45.99 -7.47
N GLU A 102 5.63 46.93 -6.82
CA GLU A 102 5.93 48.38 -6.84
C GLU A 102 6.17 48.92 -8.27
N ASP A 103 5.24 48.60 -9.18
CA ASP A 103 5.28 48.99 -10.62
C ASP A 103 6.52 48.50 -11.38
N ARG A 104 7.21 47.51 -10.86
CA ARG A 104 8.37 46.89 -11.49
C ARG A 104 8.14 45.40 -11.70
N LEU A 105 8.49 44.86 -12.85
CA LEU A 105 8.42 43.45 -13.16
C LEU A 105 9.61 42.73 -12.55
N ILE A 106 9.36 41.76 -11.69
CA ILE A 106 10.36 40.89 -11.10
C ILE A 106 10.06 39.43 -11.46
N PHE A 107 11.06 38.55 -11.37
CA PHE A 107 10.88 37.15 -11.65
C PHE A 107 11.32 36.31 -10.48
N ILE A 108 10.40 35.50 -9.98
CA ILE A 108 10.60 34.66 -8.79
C ILE A 108 10.75 33.21 -9.20
N ILE A 109 11.82 32.57 -8.76
CA ILE A 109 12.11 31.15 -8.93
C ILE A 109 12.00 30.51 -7.54
N TRP A 110 10.93 29.75 -7.31
CA TRP A 110 10.76 28.99 -6.11
C TRP A 110 11.35 27.59 -6.31
N VAL A 111 12.27 27.20 -5.43
CA VAL A 111 13.01 25.94 -5.43
C VAL A 111 12.67 25.19 -4.15
N PRO A 112 11.57 24.40 -4.10
CA PRO A 112 11.30 23.52 -2.95
C PRO A 112 12.42 22.50 -2.74
N GLY A 113 12.59 22.02 -1.52
CA GLY A 113 13.53 20.94 -1.23
C GLY A 113 13.22 19.69 -2.07
N GLY A 114 14.23 19.14 -2.71
CA GLY A 114 14.07 17.98 -3.58
C GLY A 114 13.99 16.67 -2.81
N ASP A 115 13.35 15.66 -3.39
CA ASP A 115 13.12 14.34 -2.76
C ASP A 115 14.32 13.38 -2.95
N VAL A 116 15.15 13.57 -3.98
CA VAL A 116 16.22 12.64 -4.37
C VAL A 116 17.59 13.32 -4.23
N ARG A 117 17.97 13.61 -2.98
CA ARG A 117 19.28 14.24 -2.66
C ARG A 117 20.40 13.19 -2.65
N PRO A 118 21.67 13.57 -2.95
CA PRO A 118 22.14 14.91 -3.28
C PRO A 118 21.96 15.26 -4.75
N TYR A 119 21.49 16.49 -5.02
CA TYR A 119 21.51 17.10 -6.34
C TYR A 119 22.88 17.67 -6.65
N LYS A 120 23.31 17.59 -7.91
CA LYS A 120 24.58 18.07 -8.39
C LYS A 120 24.38 19.04 -9.55
N ALA A 121 25.11 20.14 -9.56
CA ALA A 121 25.14 21.08 -10.65
C ALA A 121 26.56 21.19 -11.24
N PRO A 122 26.71 21.53 -12.54
CA PRO A 122 28.01 21.76 -13.14
C PRO A 122 28.71 22.95 -12.50
N GLN A 123 30.02 22.89 -12.34
CA GLN A 123 30.83 24.00 -11.79
C GLN A 123 30.84 25.24 -12.67
N THR A 124 30.79 25.02 -13.96
CA THR A 124 30.66 26.07 -15.02
C THR A 124 29.68 25.59 -16.08
N LEU A 125 29.15 26.46 -16.87
CA LEU A 125 28.16 26.08 -17.89
C LEU A 125 28.73 25.41 -19.14
N GLY A 126 30.07 25.22 -19.19
CA GLY A 126 30.75 24.54 -20.30
C GLY A 126 30.41 23.04 -20.40
N GLU A 127 30.47 22.48 -21.63
CA GLU A 127 30.03 21.11 -21.95
C GLU A 127 30.75 19.99 -21.14
N LYS A 128 32.00 20.20 -20.73
CA LYS A 128 32.81 19.23 -19.99
C LYS A 128 32.95 19.55 -18.49
N SER A 129 32.08 20.38 -17.94
CA SER A 129 32.16 20.81 -16.56
C SER A 129 31.87 19.65 -15.57
N GLN A 130 32.71 19.50 -14.58
CA GLN A 130 32.44 18.55 -13.49
C GLN A 130 31.23 19.00 -12.69
N LYS A 131 30.38 18.05 -12.30
CA LYS A 131 29.23 18.31 -11.44
C LYS A 131 29.64 18.20 -9.97
N ARG A 132 29.19 19.16 -9.15
CA ARG A 132 29.37 19.16 -7.69
C ARG A 132 28.05 19.35 -6.97
N VAL A 133 28.00 18.88 -5.75
CA VAL A 133 26.93 19.15 -4.80
C VAL A 133 27.12 20.57 -4.27
N TYR A 134 26.04 21.37 -4.27
CA TYR A 134 26.01 22.69 -3.64
C TYR A 134 25.01 22.67 -2.48
N ILE A 135 25.35 23.43 -1.43
CA ILE A 135 24.50 23.61 -0.24
C ILE A 135 24.40 25.08 0.12
N ARG A 136 23.34 25.41 0.87
CA ARG A 136 23.17 26.73 1.46
C ARG A 136 23.66 26.73 2.90
N GLN A 137 24.49 27.71 3.25
CA GLN A 137 24.95 27.94 4.61
C GLN A 137 24.84 29.43 4.91
N GLY A 138 23.88 29.80 5.74
CA GLY A 138 23.48 31.18 5.83
C GLY A 138 23.04 31.72 4.47
N SER A 139 23.40 32.96 4.15
CA SER A 139 23.12 33.57 2.85
C SER A 139 24.09 33.17 1.73
N VAL A 140 24.97 32.18 1.95
CA VAL A 140 26.03 31.82 0.97
C VAL A 140 25.75 30.44 0.35
N THR A 141 25.76 30.38 -0.99
CA THR A 141 25.80 29.13 -1.74
C THR A 141 27.26 28.68 -1.90
N ARG A 142 27.59 27.47 -1.47
CA ARG A 142 28.94 26.92 -1.56
C ARG A 142 28.95 25.45 -2.02
N PRO A 143 30.05 24.97 -2.62
CA PRO A 143 30.23 23.54 -2.82
C PRO A 143 30.18 22.78 -1.48
N ALA A 144 29.55 21.61 -1.47
CA ALA A 144 29.49 20.74 -0.32
C ALA A 144 30.86 20.13 -0.02
N SER A 145 31.19 19.99 1.27
CA SER A 145 32.31 19.19 1.75
C SER A 145 31.96 17.69 1.69
N LYS A 146 32.96 16.83 1.88
CA LYS A 146 32.72 15.38 1.97
C LYS A 146 31.76 15.00 3.11
N ASP A 147 31.79 15.74 4.20
CA ASP A 147 30.91 15.50 5.34
C ASP A 147 29.49 15.98 5.06
N ASP A 148 29.31 17.11 4.36
CA ASP A 148 27.99 17.56 3.87
C ASP A 148 27.39 16.53 2.90
N GLU A 149 28.20 15.99 1.97
CA GLU A 149 27.73 14.94 1.04
C GLU A 149 27.34 13.65 1.77
N ARG A 150 28.11 13.24 2.77
CA ARG A 150 27.75 12.08 3.62
C ARG A 150 26.44 12.32 4.36
N PHE A 151 26.29 13.51 4.92
CA PHE A 151 25.06 13.89 5.62
C PHE A 151 23.86 13.89 4.65
N LEU A 152 24.00 14.54 3.48
CA LEU A 152 22.96 14.51 2.42
C LEU A 152 22.62 13.08 1.99
N ASN A 153 23.61 12.21 1.81
CA ASN A 153 23.35 10.80 1.49
C ASN A 153 22.64 10.08 2.65
N THR A 154 22.85 10.47 3.89
CA THR A 154 22.18 9.87 5.05
C THR A 154 20.71 10.32 5.13
N ILE A 155 20.40 11.59 4.88
CA ILE A 155 19.02 12.10 4.81
C ILE A 155 18.32 11.72 3.50
N SER A 156 19.07 11.42 2.46
CA SER A 156 18.64 10.92 1.15
C SER A 156 18.46 9.41 1.10
N ILE A 157 18.61 8.68 2.20
CA ILE A 157 18.06 7.34 2.29
C ILE A 157 16.60 7.51 1.92
N VAL A 158 16.27 7.04 0.73
CA VAL A 158 14.99 7.20 0.04
C VAL A 158 13.87 7.19 1.06
N SER A 159 13.26 8.35 1.29
CA SER A 159 12.12 8.44 2.21
C SER A 159 11.14 7.37 1.79
N PRO A 160 10.74 6.43 2.66
CA PRO A 160 9.79 5.40 2.29
C PRO A 160 8.59 6.03 1.61
N PHE A 161 7.98 5.34 0.65
CA PHE A 161 6.86 5.89 -0.12
C PHE A 161 5.78 6.52 0.77
N ASP A 162 5.44 5.86 1.85
CA ASP A 162 4.40 6.27 2.79
C ASP A 162 4.74 7.56 3.56
N ASP A 163 6.02 7.89 3.70
CA ASP A 163 6.51 9.09 4.40
C ASP A 163 6.91 10.25 3.44
N ARG A 164 6.76 10.05 2.11
CA ARG A 164 6.97 11.10 1.10
C ARG A 164 5.82 12.09 1.10
N VAL A 165 6.16 13.34 0.85
CA VAL A 165 5.19 14.42 0.63
C VAL A 165 4.40 14.21 -0.66
N ASN A 166 3.09 14.36 -0.61
CA ASN A 166 2.26 14.38 -1.80
C ASN A 166 2.02 15.83 -2.25
N HIS A 167 2.71 16.25 -3.30
CA HIS A 167 2.63 17.61 -3.81
C HIS A 167 1.30 17.95 -4.50
N GLN A 168 0.53 16.94 -4.91
CA GLN A 168 -0.78 17.12 -5.56
C GLN A 168 -1.90 17.31 -4.54
N ALA A 169 -1.65 16.96 -3.27
CA ALA A 169 -2.62 17.02 -2.21
C ALA A 169 -2.45 18.25 -1.31
N SER A 170 -3.44 18.47 -0.46
CA SER A 170 -3.50 19.57 0.53
C SER A 170 -4.16 19.09 1.83
N ILE A 171 -4.20 19.94 2.84
CA ILE A 171 -4.93 19.66 4.10
C ILE A 171 -6.44 19.41 3.85
N HIS A 172 -7.00 19.92 2.76
CA HIS A 172 -8.41 19.72 2.43
C HIS A 172 -8.71 18.27 2.02
N ASP A 173 -7.71 17.54 1.54
CA ASP A 173 -7.81 16.13 1.17
C ASP A 173 -7.74 15.18 2.38
N LEU A 174 -7.46 15.71 3.58
CA LEU A 174 -7.56 14.96 4.83
C LEU A 174 -8.92 15.21 5.49
N ASP A 175 -9.48 14.17 6.07
CA ASP A 175 -10.73 14.20 6.81
C ASP A 175 -10.45 14.27 8.32
N LYS A 176 -10.99 15.29 9.00
CA LYS A 176 -10.77 15.50 10.44
C LYS A 176 -11.46 14.42 11.29
N ASP A 177 -12.61 13.94 10.85
CA ASP A 177 -13.37 12.95 11.61
C ASP A 177 -12.67 11.59 11.58
N LEU A 178 -12.04 11.23 10.46
CA LEU A 178 -11.18 10.04 10.38
C LEU A 178 -9.98 10.13 11.32
N MET A 179 -9.35 11.31 11.44
CA MET A 179 -8.25 11.51 12.40
C MET A 179 -8.73 11.37 13.85
N ILE A 180 -9.87 11.95 14.18
CA ILE A 180 -10.48 11.85 15.52
C ILE A 180 -10.85 10.40 15.84
N GLU A 181 -11.47 9.69 14.90
CA GLU A 181 -11.88 8.29 15.07
C GLU A 181 -10.65 7.39 15.31
N PHE A 182 -9.60 7.59 14.52
CA PHE A 182 -8.34 6.86 14.72
C PHE A 182 -7.76 7.10 16.11
N LEU A 183 -7.67 8.37 16.54
CA LEU A 183 -7.16 8.73 17.88
C LEU A 183 -7.99 8.14 19.01
N TYR A 184 -9.30 8.04 18.82
CA TYR A 184 -10.20 7.37 19.75
C TYR A 184 -9.92 5.88 19.82
N GLU A 185 -9.79 5.20 18.67
CA GLU A 185 -9.54 3.75 18.61
C GLU A 185 -8.20 3.35 19.24
N VAL A 186 -7.15 4.15 19.07
CA VAL A 186 -5.83 3.90 19.65
C VAL A 186 -5.68 4.42 21.09
N ASN A 187 -6.76 4.96 21.70
CA ASN A 187 -6.75 5.55 23.03
C ASN A 187 -5.67 6.64 23.21
N SER A 188 -5.44 7.46 22.18
CA SER A 188 -4.44 8.53 22.23
C SER A 188 -4.85 9.66 23.18
N ASP A 189 -3.89 10.19 23.96
CA ASP A 189 -4.13 11.38 24.77
C ASP A 189 -4.50 12.62 23.93
N LEU A 190 -4.03 12.70 22.68
CA LEU A 190 -4.35 13.76 21.74
C LEU A 190 -5.85 13.80 21.41
N TYR A 191 -6.59 12.69 21.55
CA TYR A 191 -8.05 12.67 21.38
C TYR A 191 -8.76 13.68 22.27
N LYS A 192 -8.29 13.91 23.51
CA LYS A 192 -8.89 14.87 24.46
C LYS A 192 -8.82 16.31 23.99
N GLU A 193 -7.88 16.63 23.10
CA GLU A 193 -7.67 17.98 22.59
C GLU A 193 -8.45 18.26 21.30
N THR A 194 -9.01 17.23 20.63
CA THR A 194 -9.56 17.32 19.27
C THR A 194 -10.74 18.29 19.10
N SER A 195 -11.50 18.56 20.18
CA SER A 195 -12.65 19.48 20.15
C SER A 195 -12.26 20.94 19.89
N ASN A 196 -11.03 21.33 20.28
CA ASN A 196 -10.56 22.73 20.25
C ASN A 196 -9.41 22.96 19.26
N ILE A 197 -9.02 21.92 18.50
CA ILE A 197 -7.89 21.99 17.56
C ILE A 197 -8.37 22.13 16.12
N GLU A 198 -7.77 23.06 15.37
CA GLU A 198 -7.95 23.17 13.93
C GLU A 198 -7.39 21.94 13.19
N LYS A 199 -8.00 21.61 12.04
CA LYS A 199 -7.60 20.42 11.25
C LYS A 199 -6.11 20.39 10.91
N ILE A 200 -5.53 21.52 10.54
CA ILE A 200 -4.12 21.62 10.16
C ILE A 200 -3.20 21.41 11.38
N GLU A 201 -3.57 21.92 12.53
CA GLU A 201 -2.81 21.75 13.77
C GLU A 201 -2.88 20.28 14.22
N LEU A 202 -4.06 19.66 14.18
CA LEU A 202 -4.23 18.24 14.47
C LEU A 202 -3.37 17.37 13.56
N ALA A 203 -3.45 17.60 12.24
CA ALA A 203 -2.65 16.87 11.26
C ALA A 203 -1.13 17.06 11.49
N THR A 204 -0.70 18.25 11.93
CA THR A 204 0.70 18.54 12.25
C THR A 204 1.14 17.81 13.51
N LYS A 205 0.34 17.82 14.58
CA LYS A 205 0.61 17.07 15.83
C LYS A 205 0.71 15.55 15.57
N MET A 206 -0.13 15.02 14.68
CA MET A 206 -0.07 13.63 14.22
C MET A 206 1.08 13.35 13.24
N GLN A 207 1.91 14.36 12.91
CA GLN A 207 3.00 14.27 11.93
C GLN A 207 2.53 13.81 10.54
N LEU A 208 1.34 14.20 10.13
CA LEU A 208 0.74 13.88 8.83
C LEU A 208 1.14 14.87 7.74
N MET A 209 1.72 16.01 8.14
CA MET A 209 2.10 17.10 7.26
C MET A 209 3.61 17.32 7.31
N LYS A 210 4.20 17.62 6.15
CA LYS A 210 5.63 17.98 6.01
C LYS A 210 5.77 19.19 5.07
N GLY A 211 6.88 19.89 5.22
CA GLY A 211 7.22 21.07 4.44
C GLY A 211 7.41 22.32 5.30
N SER A 212 7.68 23.44 4.63
CA SER A 212 7.76 24.75 5.31
C SER A 212 6.37 25.26 5.68
N SER A 213 6.29 26.21 6.59
CA SER A 213 5.02 26.79 7.07
C SER A 213 4.12 27.31 5.94
N GLU A 214 4.73 27.89 4.90
CA GLU A 214 4.05 28.40 3.71
C GLU A 214 3.69 27.30 2.69
N TYR A 215 4.29 26.10 2.79
CA TYR A 215 4.06 24.99 1.87
C TYR A 215 3.95 23.65 2.59
N LEU A 216 3.05 23.61 3.54
CA LEU A 216 2.78 22.39 4.31
C LEU A 216 1.89 21.43 3.48
N LYS A 217 2.35 20.20 3.27
CA LYS A 217 1.68 19.19 2.46
C LYS A 217 1.54 17.87 3.20
N PRO A 218 0.48 17.09 2.94
CA PRO A 218 0.32 15.77 3.54
C PRO A 218 1.34 14.78 3.00
N VAL A 219 1.76 13.85 3.86
CA VAL A 219 2.52 12.67 3.44
C VAL A 219 1.57 11.60 2.87
N ASN A 220 2.10 10.67 2.06
CA ASN A 220 1.27 9.63 1.44
C ASN A 220 0.52 8.77 2.47
N ALA A 221 1.13 8.45 3.61
CA ALA A 221 0.47 7.74 4.71
C ALA A 221 -0.76 8.50 5.24
N ALA A 222 -0.70 9.83 5.30
CA ALA A 222 -1.83 10.65 5.73
C ALA A 222 -3.03 10.49 4.78
N LEU A 223 -2.79 10.50 3.48
CA LEU A 223 -3.82 10.29 2.46
C LEU A 223 -4.37 8.86 2.49
N LEU A 224 -3.51 7.86 2.75
CA LEU A 224 -3.94 6.47 2.85
C LEU A 224 -4.85 6.24 4.06
N PHE A 225 -4.54 6.85 5.21
CA PHE A 225 -5.26 6.62 6.47
C PHE A 225 -6.41 7.60 6.71
N PHE A 226 -6.29 8.84 6.26
CA PHE A 226 -7.19 9.93 6.65
C PHE A 226 -7.86 10.64 5.47
N ASN A 227 -7.96 9.99 4.31
CA ASN A 227 -8.79 10.40 3.18
C ASN A 227 -9.94 9.41 3.00
N LEU A 228 -11.14 9.90 2.65
CA LEU A 228 -12.32 9.06 2.42
C LEU A 228 -12.18 8.17 1.17
N GLU A 229 -11.40 8.60 0.19
CA GLU A 229 -11.22 7.92 -1.09
C GLU A 229 -9.73 7.82 -1.51
N PRO A 230 -8.87 7.18 -0.71
CA PRO A 230 -7.42 7.12 -0.97
C PRO A 230 -7.09 6.52 -2.33
N HIS A 231 -7.97 5.70 -2.90
CA HIS A 231 -7.81 5.11 -4.23
C HIS A 231 -7.83 6.14 -5.38
N LYS A 232 -8.28 7.38 -5.13
CA LYS A 232 -8.15 8.48 -6.10
C LYS A 232 -6.72 8.96 -6.25
N PHE A 233 -5.91 8.87 -5.19
CA PHE A 233 -4.49 9.18 -5.19
C PHE A 233 -3.65 7.95 -5.52
N PHE A 234 -4.02 6.79 -5.01
CA PHE A 234 -3.30 5.52 -5.11
C PHE A 234 -4.26 4.43 -5.58
N ARG A 235 -4.29 4.15 -6.88
CA ARG A 235 -5.27 3.23 -7.51
C ARG A 235 -5.37 1.87 -6.83
N GLY A 236 -4.23 1.34 -6.36
CA GLY A 236 -4.17 0.07 -5.64
C GLY A 236 -4.57 0.13 -4.16
N ALA A 237 -4.97 1.31 -3.61
CA ALA A 237 -5.41 1.42 -2.22
C ALA A 237 -6.83 0.86 -2.02
N ILE A 238 -7.07 -0.33 -2.55
CA ILE A 238 -8.29 -1.13 -2.41
C ILE A 238 -7.93 -2.56 -2.07
N SER A 239 -8.87 -3.31 -1.51
CA SER A 239 -8.74 -4.75 -1.31
C SER A 239 -10.01 -5.47 -1.75
N GLU A 240 -9.84 -6.70 -2.20
CA GLU A 240 -10.89 -7.52 -2.81
C GLU A 240 -10.93 -8.88 -2.13
N VAL A 241 -12.14 -9.36 -1.83
CA VAL A 241 -12.36 -10.73 -1.38
C VAL A 241 -13.15 -11.44 -2.46
N VAL A 242 -12.58 -12.52 -2.97
CA VAL A 242 -13.18 -13.38 -4.00
C VAL A 242 -13.49 -14.74 -3.38
N LEU A 243 -14.76 -15.10 -3.31
CA LEU A 243 -15.23 -16.39 -2.78
C LEU A 243 -15.52 -17.32 -3.95
N TYR A 244 -14.77 -18.38 -4.10
CA TYR A 244 -14.94 -19.40 -5.14
C TYR A 244 -15.80 -20.55 -4.64
N ASP A 245 -16.86 -20.88 -5.41
CA ASP A 245 -17.74 -22.01 -5.13
C ASP A 245 -17.11 -23.35 -5.50
N ASP A 246 -16.06 -23.33 -6.33
CA ASP A 246 -15.41 -24.52 -6.87
C ASP A 246 -13.88 -24.41 -6.89
N TYR A 247 -13.21 -25.55 -7.03
CA TYR A 247 -11.74 -25.64 -7.06
C TYR A 247 -11.12 -25.07 -8.35
N ASN A 248 -11.91 -24.85 -9.40
CA ASN A 248 -11.43 -24.38 -10.70
C ASN A 248 -11.51 -22.85 -10.83
N GLY A 249 -12.13 -22.17 -9.87
CA GLY A 249 -12.24 -20.72 -9.87
C GLY A 249 -13.20 -20.15 -10.94
N ILE A 250 -14.18 -20.94 -11.40
CA ILE A 250 -15.09 -20.52 -12.48
C ILE A 250 -16.29 -19.72 -11.93
N LYS A 251 -16.79 -20.12 -10.75
CA LYS A 251 -17.91 -19.45 -10.09
C LYS A 251 -17.41 -18.76 -8.85
N PHE A 252 -17.60 -17.48 -8.79
CA PHE A 252 -17.20 -16.69 -7.65
C PHE A 252 -18.17 -15.55 -7.35
N THR A 253 -18.08 -15.07 -6.13
CA THR A 253 -18.64 -13.78 -5.70
C THR A 253 -17.51 -12.90 -5.22
N GLU A 254 -17.62 -11.61 -5.51
CA GLU A 254 -16.58 -10.63 -5.20
C GLU A 254 -17.11 -9.55 -4.26
N LYS A 255 -16.30 -9.10 -3.34
CA LYS A 255 -16.56 -7.94 -2.51
C LYS A 255 -15.33 -7.04 -2.45
N ILE A 256 -15.51 -5.78 -2.84
CA ILE A 256 -14.47 -4.77 -2.86
C ILE A 256 -14.57 -3.91 -1.60
N PHE A 257 -13.42 -3.64 -0.97
CA PHE A 257 -13.28 -2.75 0.18
C PHE A 257 -12.49 -1.50 -0.22
N ARG A 258 -13.02 -0.34 0.13
CA ARG A 258 -12.47 0.98 -0.18
C ARG A 258 -12.51 1.87 1.06
N GLY A 259 -11.88 3.06 0.95
CA GLY A 259 -11.83 4.06 2.01
C GLY A 259 -10.53 4.05 2.78
N ALA A 260 -10.47 4.84 3.84
CA ALA A 260 -9.31 4.96 4.72
C ALA A 260 -8.79 3.60 5.16
N LEU A 261 -7.46 3.36 5.09
CA LEU A 261 -6.88 2.02 5.25
C LEU A 261 -7.27 1.35 6.56
N PHE A 262 -7.28 2.08 7.67
CA PHE A 262 -7.62 1.47 8.97
C PHE A 262 -9.08 0.96 9.00
N LYS A 263 -10.02 1.70 8.41
CA LYS A 263 -11.41 1.25 8.24
C LYS A 263 -11.51 0.09 7.25
N GLN A 264 -10.76 0.18 6.15
CA GLN A 264 -10.74 -0.86 5.13
C GLN A 264 -10.28 -2.20 5.70
N ILE A 265 -9.18 -2.21 6.50
CA ILE A 265 -8.65 -3.41 7.15
C ILE A 265 -9.67 -3.96 8.14
N LYS A 266 -10.25 -3.12 8.99
CA LYS A 266 -11.25 -3.52 9.99
C LYS A 266 -12.48 -4.16 9.33
N ASN A 267 -13.06 -3.50 8.34
CA ASN A 267 -14.23 -3.99 7.62
C ASN A 267 -13.94 -5.30 6.87
N LEU A 268 -12.74 -5.43 6.31
CA LEU A 268 -12.27 -6.64 5.65
C LEU A 268 -12.15 -7.80 6.64
N LEU A 269 -11.49 -7.60 7.77
CA LEU A 269 -11.33 -8.63 8.81
C LEU A 269 -12.67 -9.04 9.42
N GLU A 270 -13.58 -8.09 9.66
CA GLU A 270 -14.94 -8.38 10.12
C GLU A 270 -15.73 -9.20 9.10
N TYR A 271 -15.62 -8.85 7.82
CA TYR A 271 -16.23 -9.64 6.75
C TYR A 271 -15.67 -11.05 6.68
N LEU A 272 -14.36 -11.22 6.71
CA LEU A 272 -13.74 -12.55 6.74
C LEU A 272 -14.21 -13.34 7.96
N ARG A 273 -14.26 -12.74 9.14
CA ARG A 273 -14.71 -13.36 10.37
C ARG A 273 -16.17 -13.82 10.30
N SER A 274 -17.05 -12.99 9.72
CA SER A 274 -18.50 -13.28 9.70
C SER A 274 -18.95 -14.17 8.56
N VAL A 275 -18.24 -14.14 7.41
CA VAL A 275 -18.66 -14.82 6.18
C VAL A 275 -17.79 -16.04 5.85
N VAL A 276 -16.48 -15.96 6.12
CA VAL A 276 -15.51 -17.00 5.72
C VAL A 276 -15.17 -17.94 6.85
N LEU A 277 -14.93 -17.40 8.06
CA LEU A 277 -14.51 -18.23 9.18
C LEU A 277 -15.67 -19.01 9.78
N THR A 278 -15.45 -20.30 9.96
CA THR A 278 -16.46 -21.23 10.51
C THR A 278 -15.83 -22.08 11.60
N GLU A 279 -16.53 -22.19 12.75
CA GLU A 279 -16.14 -23.05 13.86
C GLU A 279 -16.86 -24.39 13.77
N LYS A 280 -16.16 -25.49 14.08
CA LYS A 280 -16.72 -26.81 14.35
C LYS A 280 -16.38 -27.25 15.76
N ILE A 281 -17.34 -27.84 16.46
CA ILE A 281 -17.18 -28.42 17.79
C ILE A 281 -17.16 -29.93 17.64
N ILE A 282 -16.02 -30.57 17.96
CA ILE A 282 -15.84 -32.01 17.87
C ILE A 282 -15.87 -32.59 19.29
N LYS A 283 -16.85 -33.49 19.57
CA LYS A 283 -16.90 -34.28 20.81
C LYS A 283 -16.04 -35.52 20.64
N ILE A 284 -15.00 -35.64 21.44
CA ILE A 284 -14.16 -36.84 21.48
C ILE A 284 -14.81 -37.85 22.46
N PRO A 285 -15.09 -39.09 22.03
CA PRO A 285 -15.62 -40.09 22.92
C PRO A 285 -14.71 -40.31 24.15
N ARG A 286 -15.29 -40.30 25.35
CA ARG A 286 -14.61 -40.44 26.65
C ARG A 286 -13.79 -39.25 27.14
N GLN A 287 -13.89 -38.09 26.49
CA GLN A 287 -13.38 -36.81 27.00
C GLN A 287 -14.54 -35.90 27.39
N ALA A 288 -14.42 -35.22 28.54
CA ALA A 288 -15.44 -34.29 29.01
C ALA A 288 -15.46 -33.00 28.18
N GLU A 289 -14.31 -32.60 27.65
CA GLU A 289 -14.14 -31.36 26.89
C GLU A 289 -14.25 -31.62 25.38
N ALA A 290 -15.01 -30.78 24.70
CA ALA A 290 -15.07 -30.76 23.24
C ALA A 290 -13.92 -29.93 22.65
N VAL A 291 -13.35 -30.42 21.59
CA VAL A 291 -12.33 -29.67 20.83
C VAL A 291 -13.02 -28.71 19.86
N ARG A 292 -12.63 -27.44 19.93
CA ARG A 292 -13.08 -26.39 18.96
C ARG A 292 -12.01 -26.21 17.91
N ILE A 293 -12.40 -26.29 16.66
CA ILE A 293 -11.54 -26.10 15.51
C ILE A 293 -12.17 -25.08 14.56
N TRP A 294 -11.33 -24.34 13.89
CA TRP A 294 -11.72 -23.37 12.85
C TRP A 294 -11.28 -23.88 11.49
N ASN A 295 -12.04 -23.53 10.44
CA ASN A 295 -11.56 -23.76 9.07
C ASN A 295 -10.23 -23.04 8.84
N TYR A 296 -10.11 -21.81 9.33
CA TYR A 296 -8.88 -21.02 9.41
C TYR A 296 -8.85 -20.32 10.78
N PRO A 297 -7.77 -20.38 11.57
CA PRO A 297 -7.69 -19.64 12.85
C PRO A 297 -7.62 -18.13 12.57
N TYR A 298 -8.47 -17.37 13.27
CA TYR A 298 -8.63 -15.93 13.05
C TYR A 298 -7.30 -15.17 13.11
N GLU A 299 -6.47 -15.44 14.13
CA GLU A 299 -5.20 -14.72 14.32
C GLU A 299 -4.20 -14.99 13.19
N ALA A 300 -4.25 -16.14 12.52
CA ALA A 300 -3.42 -16.38 11.34
C ALA A 300 -3.93 -15.58 10.13
N VAL A 301 -5.24 -15.47 9.95
CA VAL A 301 -5.86 -14.67 8.89
C VAL A 301 -5.59 -13.19 9.12
N GLU A 302 -5.77 -12.70 10.36
CA GLU A 302 -5.48 -11.32 10.75
C GLU A 302 -4.04 -10.92 10.44
N GLU A 303 -3.08 -11.76 10.84
CA GLU A 303 -1.65 -11.49 10.62
C GLU A 303 -1.28 -11.50 9.13
N VAL A 304 -1.83 -12.44 8.33
CA VAL A 304 -1.59 -12.49 6.88
C VAL A 304 -2.15 -11.25 6.20
N VAL A 305 -3.35 -10.81 6.58
CA VAL A 305 -4.00 -9.61 6.05
C VAL A 305 -3.20 -8.36 6.45
N ALA A 306 -2.87 -8.21 7.73
CA ALA A 306 -2.08 -7.07 8.22
C ALA A 306 -0.73 -6.97 7.49
N ASN A 307 -0.05 -8.10 7.28
CA ASN A 307 1.21 -8.16 6.53
C ASN A 307 1.03 -7.73 5.07
N ALA A 308 -0.08 -8.10 4.41
CA ALA A 308 -0.35 -7.68 3.04
C ALA A 308 -0.47 -6.15 2.94
N PHE A 309 -1.20 -5.50 3.86
CA PHE A 309 -1.30 -4.03 3.91
C PHE A 309 0.02 -3.36 4.28
N TYR A 310 0.80 -3.95 5.18
CA TYR A 310 2.06 -3.38 5.64
C TYR A 310 3.15 -3.41 4.57
N HIS A 311 3.23 -4.51 3.79
CA HIS A 311 4.38 -4.77 2.92
C HIS A 311 4.14 -4.46 1.43
N ARG A 312 2.88 -4.27 0.99
CA ARG A 312 2.59 -3.93 -0.40
C ARG A 312 3.20 -2.58 -0.81
N SER A 313 3.39 -2.38 -2.12
CA SER A 313 3.63 -1.05 -2.68
C SER A 313 2.30 -0.37 -3.01
N TYR A 314 2.09 0.83 -2.52
CA TYR A 314 0.94 1.66 -2.90
C TYR A 314 1.19 2.47 -4.18
N GLU A 315 2.39 2.36 -4.77
CA GLU A 315 2.70 2.81 -6.13
C GLU A 315 2.20 1.81 -7.19
N ASP A 316 2.01 0.53 -6.80
CA ASP A 316 1.45 -0.50 -7.66
C ASP A 316 -0.08 -0.37 -7.72
N PRO A 317 -0.69 -0.35 -8.93
CA PRO A 317 -2.13 -0.18 -9.09
C PRO A 317 -2.95 -1.44 -8.74
N SER A 318 -2.31 -2.60 -8.59
CA SER A 318 -3.01 -3.86 -8.28
C SER A 318 -3.57 -3.85 -6.86
N PRO A 319 -4.79 -4.35 -6.61
CA PRO A 319 -5.36 -4.46 -5.27
C PRO A 319 -4.66 -5.53 -4.42
N ILE A 320 -4.94 -5.54 -3.11
CA ILE A 320 -4.74 -6.76 -2.31
C ILE A 320 -5.92 -7.68 -2.61
N GLU A 321 -5.64 -8.91 -3.05
CA GLU A 321 -6.67 -9.90 -3.35
C GLU A 321 -6.66 -11.00 -2.29
N ILE A 322 -7.82 -11.30 -1.73
CA ILE A 322 -8.05 -12.42 -0.83
C ILE A 322 -8.99 -13.41 -1.53
N SER A 323 -8.42 -14.49 -2.05
CA SER A 323 -9.14 -15.54 -2.75
C SER A 323 -9.43 -16.71 -1.83
N VAL A 324 -10.69 -17.01 -1.59
CA VAL A 324 -11.15 -18.12 -0.74
C VAL A 324 -11.66 -19.25 -1.62
N TYR A 325 -10.92 -20.34 -1.64
CA TYR A 325 -11.27 -21.59 -2.32
C TYR A 325 -11.85 -22.61 -1.33
N PRO A 326 -12.48 -23.69 -1.80
CA PRO A 326 -13.00 -24.73 -0.91
C PRO A 326 -11.93 -25.38 -0.02
N ASP A 327 -10.65 -25.37 -0.44
CA ASP A 327 -9.52 -26.03 0.24
C ASP A 327 -8.49 -25.08 0.84
N LYS A 328 -8.55 -23.79 0.52
CA LYS A 328 -7.53 -22.83 0.94
C LYS A 328 -8.03 -21.38 0.89
N LEU A 329 -7.38 -20.53 1.69
CA LEU A 329 -7.44 -19.08 1.60
C LEU A 329 -6.09 -18.59 1.07
N VAL A 330 -6.11 -17.73 0.05
CA VAL A 330 -4.91 -17.17 -0.58
C VAL A 330 -4.96 -15.65 -0.45
N VAL A 331 -3.90 -15.04 0.05
CA VAL A 331 -3.73 -13.58 0.04
C VAL A 331 -2.59 -13.23 -0.89
N LEU A 332 -2.91 -12.45 -1.92
CA LEU A 332 -1.98 -11.97 -2.93
C LEU A 332 -1.73 -10.48 -2.75
N SER A 333 -0.48 -10.07 -2.70
CA SER A 333 -0.05 -8.67 -2.63
C SER A 333 1.13 -8.37 -3.55
N PHE A 334 1.31 -7.12 -3.92
CA PHE A 334 2.32 -6.63 -4.86
C PHE A 334 3.17 -5.50 -4.27
N PRO A 335 4.48 -5.47 -4.61
CA PRO A 335 5.30 -6.55 -5.13
C PRO A 335 5.64 -7.57 -4.03
N GLY A 336 6.56 -8.48 -4.32
CA GLY A 336 7.11 -9.43 -3.37
C GLY A 336 7.94 -8.76 -2.25
N PRO A 337 8.51 -9.56 -1.33
CA PRO A 337 9.21 -9.06 -0.16
C PRO A 337 10.47 -8.28 -0.54
N LEU A 338 10.88 -7.34 0.33
CA LEU A 338 12.16 -6.64 0.18
C LEU A 338 13.33 -7.60 0.46
N PRO A 339 14.48 -7.43 -0.24
CA PRO A 339 15.70 -8.14 0.13
C PRO A 339 16.06 -7.90 1.61
N PRO A 340 16.63 -8.91 2.33
CA PRO A 340 17.16 -10.16 1.82
C PRO A 340 16.16 -11.34 1.75
N VAL A 341 14.87 -11.11 1.97
CA VAL A 341 13.88 -12.20 1.97
C VAL A 341 13.74 -12.76 0.57
N ASP A 342 14.05 -14.03 0.41
CA ASP A 342 13.99 -14.77 -0.85
C ASP A 342 13.17 -16.07 -0.73
N LYS A 343 12.96 -16.76 -1.85
CA LYS A 343 12.25 -18.04 -1.90
C LYS A 343 12.84 -19.10 -0.95
N LYS A 344 14.16 -19.11 -0.79
CA LYS A 344 14.84 -20.09 0.06
C LYS A 344 14.54 -19.82 1.54
N MET A 345 14.63 -18.56 1.97
CA MET A 345 14.29 -18.18 3.34
C MET A 345 12.83 -18.49 3.68
N LEU A 346 11.91 -18.25 2.74
CA LEU A 346 10.49 -18.61 2.89
C LEU A 346 10.31 -20.13 3.03
N LYS A 347 10.93 -20.91 2.15
CA LYS A 347 10.89 -22.39 2.18
C LYS A 347 11.51 -22.96 3.46
N ASP A 348 12.65 -22.42 3.87
CA ASP A 348 13.38 -22.86 5.07
C ASP A 348 12.74 -22.33 6.37
N LYS A 349 11.65 -21.54 6.29
CA LYS A 349 10.95 -20.91 7.41
C LYS A 349 11.86 -20.03 8.29
N LYS A 350 12.94 -19.49 7.72
CA LYS A 350 13.97 -18.69 8.39
C LYS A 350 13.93 -17.25 7.88
N VAL A 351 12.80 -16.58 8.05
CA VAL A 351 12.63 -15.20 7.64
C VAL A 351 13.09 -14.28 8.77
N PHE A 352 14.30 -13.74 8.66
CA PHE A 352 14.88 -12.76 9.56
C PHE A 352 15.09 -11.45 8.79
N SER A 353 14.06 -10.65 8.61
CA SER A 353 14.20 -9.33 8.02
C SER A 353 13.43 -8.30 8.83
N ARG A 354 14.03 -7.10 8.96
CA ARG A 354 13.38 -5.92 9.52
C ARG A 354 13.30 -4.80 8.50
N ASN A 355 13.37 -5.15 7.22
CA ASN A 355 13.19 -4.21 6.14
C ASN A 355 11.70 -4.05 5.84
N TYR A 356 11.17 -2.89 6.16
CA TYR A 356 9.77 -2.56 5.97
C TYR A 356 9.62 -1.53 4.85
N ARG A 357 8.72 -1.80 3.90
CA ARG A 357 8.44 -0.90 2.77
C ARG A 357 7.75 0.38 3.22
N ASN A 358 6.80 0.25 4.13
CA ASN A 358 5.92 1.31 4.58
C ASN A 358 6.03 1.47 6.10
N ARG A 359 7.08 2.14 6.58
CA ARG A 359 7.35 2.26 8.02
C ARG A 359 6.26 3.03 8.75
N ARG A 360 5.75 4.11 8.15
CA ARG A 360 4.72 4.94 8.76
C ARG A 360 3.38 4.22 8.87
N ILE A 361 3.02 3.45 7.84
CA ILE A 361 1.86 2.55 7.89
C ILE A 361 2.03 1.53 9.01
N GLY A 362 3.23 0.95 9.15
CA GLY A 362 3.53 0.02 10.23
C GLY A 362 3.34 0.62 11.62
N ASP A 363 3.73 1.88 11.83
CA ASP A 363 3.49 2.59 13.10
C ASP A 363 1.98 2.67 13.39
N PHE A 364 1.16 3.06 12.42
CA PHE A 364 -0.30 3.12 12.59
C PHE A 364 -0.93 1.74 12.84
N LEU A 365 -0.49 0.71 12.12
CA LEU A 365 -0.98 -0.66 12.34
C LEU A 365 -0.61 -1.18 13.73
N LYS A 366 0.56 -0.79 14.25
CA LYS A 366 0.99 -1.13 15.60
C LYS A 366 0.13 -0.45 16.67
N GLU A 367 -0.18 0.83 16.49
CA GLU A 367 -1.07 1.56 17.40
C GLU A 367 -2.48 0.95 17.43
N LEU A 368 -2.95 0.43 16.30
CA LEU A 368 -4.21 -0.33 16.17
C LEU A 368 -4.11 -1.78 16.71
N ASN A 369 -2.96 -2.22 17.24
CA ASN A 369 -2.67 -3.58 17.66
C ASN A 369 -2.83 -4.65 16.57
N LEU A 370 -2.71 -4.27 15.30
CA LEU A 370 -2.78 -5.18 14.15
C LEU A 370 -1.42 -5.81 13.79
N THR A 371 -0.33 -5.31 14.34
CA THR A 371 1.03 -5.88 14.19
C THR A 371 1.90 -5.52 15.39
N GLU A 372 2.82 -6.40 15.75
CA GLU A 372 3.81 -6.12 16.80
C GLU A 372 5.06 -5.38 16.27
N GLY A 373 5.30 -5.40 14.96
CA GLY A 373 6.45 -4.74 14.32
C GLY A 373 7.82 -5.31 14.71
N ARG A 374 7.87 -6.54 15.25
CA ARG A 374 9.10 -7.20 15.76
C ARG A 374 9.58 -8.36 14.91
N GLY A 375 8.99 -8.60 13.73
CA GLY A 375 9.28 -9.76 12.87
C GLY A 375 8.70 -11.06 13.41
N THR A 376 7.66 -10.99 14.22
CA THR A 376 6.96 -12.14 14.85
C THR A 376 5.85 -12.71 13.98
N GLY A 377 5.49 -12.07 12.87
CA GLY A 377 4.32 -12.42 12.04
C GLY A 377 4.33 -13.86 11.53
N PHE A 378 5.37 -14.30 10.83
CA PHE A 378 5.48 -15.69 10.36
C PHE A 378 5.41 -16.72 11.51
N PRO A 379 6.18 -16.58 12.59
CA PRO A 379 6.04 -17.46 13.77
C PRO A 379 4.63 -17.53 14.33
N ILE A 380 3.89 -16.42 14.38
CA ILE A 380 2.50 -16.39 14.86
C ILE A 380 1.61 -17.22 13.93
N ILE A 381 1.69 -17.01 12.61
CA ILE A 381 0.89 -17.73 11.63
C ILE A 381 1.14 -19.24 11.74
N TYR A 382 2.40 -19.68 11.72
CA TYR A 382 2.75 -21.12 11.87
C TYR A 382 2.19 -21.70 13.15
N ARG A 383 2.42 -21.05 14.29
CA ARG A 383 1.96 -21.51 15.60
C ARG A 383 0.43 -21.61 15.67
N LYS A 384 -0.30 -20.62 15.12
CA LYS A 384 -1.77 -20.62 15.19
C LYS A 384 -2.38 -21.68 14.26
N MET A 385 -1.79 -21.91 13.09
CA MET A 385 -2.19 -23.01 12.22
C MET A 385 -1.95 -24.38 12.90
N GLU A 386 -0.79 -24.58 13.52
CA GLU A 386 -0.45 -25.80 14.24
C GLU A 386 -1.40 -26.03 15.45
N GLN A 387 -1.63 -25.00 16.28
CA GLN A 387 -2.55 -25.08 17.43
C GLN A 387 -3.99 -25.43 17.03
N ASN A 388 -4.43 -24.97 15.84
CA ASN A 388 -5.73 -25.33 15.29
C ASN A 388 -5.77 -26.77 14.71
N GLY A 389 -4.62 -27.43 14.51
CA GLY A 389 -4.53 -28.71 13.79
C GLY A 389 -4.66 -28.57 12.28
N SER A 390 -4.47 -27.36 11.74
CA SER A 390 -4.46 -27.07 10.30
C SER A 390 -3.14 -27.46 9.66
N PRO A 391 -3.12 -27.77 8.36
CA PRO A 391 -1.87 -27.92 7.62
C PRO A 391 -1.03 -26.65 7.68
N GLU A 392 0.28 -26.79 7.44
CA GLU A 392 1.20 -25.67 7.45
C GLU A 392 0.84 -24.60 6.40
N PRO A 393 1.00 -23.32 6.72
CA PRO A 393 0.85 -22.25 5.76
C PRO A 393 2.00 -22.25 4.75
N ILE A 394 1.74 -21.78 3.52
CA ILE A 394 2.71 -21.73 2.44
C ILE A 394 2.89 -20.24 2.05
N PHE A 395 4.14 -19.82 1.92
CA PHE A 395 4.49 -18.46 1.50
C PHE A 395 5.36 -18.56 0.24
N GLU A 396 4.96 -17.84 -0.80
CA GLU A 396 5.62 -17.89 -2.09
C GLU A 396 5.85 -16.49 -2.66
N THR A 397 6.94 -16.36 -3.40
CA THR A 397 7.25 -15.22 -4.26
C THR A 397 7.95 -15.72 -5.52
N ASP A 398 7.94 -14.96 -6.60
CA ASP A 398 8.70 -15.28 -7.81
C ASP A 398 10.17 -14.79 -7.69
N ASP A 399 11.01 -15.15 -8.67
CA ASP A 399 12.45 -14.78 -8.65
C ASP A 399 12.67 -13.27 -8.83
N LEU A 400 11.71 -12.58 -9.41
CA LEU A 400 11.75 -11.13 -9.63
C LEU A 400 11.07 -10.36 -8.51
N HIS A 401 10.55 -11.03 -7.47
CA HIS A 401 9.81 -10.44 -6.37
C HIS A 401 8.65 -9.56 -6.84
N THR A 402 7.92 -10.00 -7.88
CA THR A 402 6.79 -9.24 -8.44
C THR A 402 5.52 -9.37 -7.63
N ASN A 403 5.39 -10.47 -6.86
CA ASN A 403 4.21 -10.74 -6.02
C ASN A 403 4.60 -11.49 -4.75
N PHE A 404 3.68 -11.49 -3.79
CA PHE A 404 3.76 -12.31 -2.59
C PHE A 404 2.44 -13.02 -2.35
N LEU A 405 2.51 -14.35 -2.21
CA LEU A 405 1.39 -15.22 -1.93
C LEU A 405 1.50 -15.76 -0.51
N SER A 406 0.44 -15.61 0.26
CA SER A 406 0.24 -16.28 1.55
C SER A 406 -0.92 -17.25 1.41
N ILE A 407 -0.66 -18.53 1.57
CA ILE A 407 -1.65 -19.60 1.39
C ILE A 407 -1.89 -20.27 2.73
N LEU A 408 -3.12 -20.20 3.22
CA LEU A 408 -3.58 -20.90 4.40
C LEU A 408 -4.46 -22.09 3.96
N PRO A 409 -3.99 -23.34 4.06
CA PRO A 409 -4.83 -24.50 3.77
C PRO A 409 -5.96 -24.62 4.79
N VAL A 410 -7.13 -25.05 4.33
CA VAL A 410 -8.29 -25.30 5.22
C VAL A 410 -7.99 -26.45 6.17
N HIS A 411 -8.55 -26.38 7.39
CA HIS A 411 -8.45 -27.49 8.33
C HIS A 411 -9.08 -28.77 7.76
N PRO A 412 -8.42 -29.96 7.84
CA PRO A 412 -8.87 -31.22 7.18
C PRO A 412 -10.29 -31.67 7.54
N GLU A 413 -10.75 -31.35 8.74
CA GLU A 413 -12.12 -31.68 9.17
C GLU A 413 -13.20 -30.95 8.38
N PHE A 414 -12.87 -29.81 7.74
CA PHE A 414 -13.78 -29.08 6.88
C PHE A 414 -13.81 -29.63 5.44
N LEU A 415 -12.76 -30.38 5.04
CA LEU A 415 -12.72 -31.09 3.78
C LEU A 415 -13.44 -32.45 3.84
N LYS A 416 -13.49 -33.07 5.02
CA LYS A 416 -14.02 -34.44 5.18
C LYS A 416 -15.49 -34.55 4.79
N ASP A 417 -16.31 -33.56 5.07
CA ASP A 417 -17.75 -33.65 4.80
C ASP A 417 -18.05 -33.75 3.30
N ASP A 418 -17.38 -32.95 2.47
CA ASP A 418 -17.59 -32.97 1.02
C ASP A 418 -16.93 -34.20 0.37
N ASN A 419 -15.71 -34.57 0.81
CA ASN A 419 -15.03 -35.75 0.29
C ASN A 419 -15.70 -37.05 0.77
N ALA A 420 -16.15 -37.11 2.02
CA ALA A 420 -16.89 -38.28 2.53
C ALA A 420 -18.23 -38.45 1.84
N ILE A 421 -18.99 -37.35 1.66
CA ILE A 421 -20.27 -37.37 0.94
C ILE A 421 -20.04 -37.74 -0.53
N THR A 422 -19.06 -37.13 -1.17
CA THR A 422 -18.65 -37.43 -2.55
C THR A 422 -18.25 -38.88 -2.70
N LYS A 423 -17.40 -39.40 -1.81
CA LYS A 423 -16.99 -40.80 -1.79
C LYS A 423 -18.17 -41.75 -1.60
N ASN A 424 -19.09 -41.42 -0.70
CA ASN A 424 -20.30 -42.21 -0.46
C ASN A 424 -21.21 -42.21 -1.69
N ILE A 425 -21.40 -41.06 -2.35
CA ILE A 425 -22.20 -40.97 -3.57
C ILE A 425 -21.54 -41.79 -4.70
N LEU A 426 -20.24 -41.63 -4.91
CA LEU A 426 -19.51 -42.32 -5.99
C LEU A 426 -19.52 -43.83 -5.76
N ASN A 427 -19.26 -44.33 -4.54
CA ASN A 427 -19.35 -45.76 -4.22
C ASN A 427 -20.78 -46.28 -4.39
N PHE A 428 -21.79 -45.51 -3.94
CA PHE A 428 -23.20 -45.88 -4.09
C PHE A 428 -23.66 -45.95 -5.55
N CYS A 429 -23.08 -45.08 -6.40
CA CYS A 429 -23.37 -44.99 -7.83
C CYS A 429 -22.45 -45.86 -8.70
N GLU A 430 -21.70 -46.82 -8.15
CA GLU A 430 -21.01 -47.85 -8.97
C GLU A 430 -22.00 -48.60 -9.90
N LYS A 431 -23.24 -48.77 -9.42
CA LYS A 431 -24.38 -49.17 -10.23
C LYS A 431 -25.35 -48.02 -10.41
N PRO A 432 -26.07 -47.94 -11.55
CA PRO A 432 -26.99 -46.84 -11.78
C PRO A 432 -27.99 -46.61 -10.63
N LYS A 433 -28.10 -45.38 -10.14
CA LYS A 433 -28.96 -44.97 -9.04
C LYS A 433 -29.79 -43.75 -9.41
N SER A 434 -31.05 -43.75 -9.05
CA SER A 434 -31.94 -42.60 -9.23
C SER A 434 -31.59 -41.47 -8.23
N ARG A 435 -31.96 -40.25 -8.54
CA ARG A 435 -31.81 -39.09 -7.64
C ARG A 435 -32.45 -39.35 -6.26
N LYS A 436 -33.62 -40.00 -6.23
CA LYS A 436 -34.32 -40.33 -4.98
C LYS A 436 -33.51 -41.28 -4.10
N GLU A 437 -32.91 -42.32 -4.70
CA GLU A 437 -32.09 -43.30 -3.97
C GLU A 437 -30.82 -42.60 -3.39
N ILE A 438 -30.19 -41.74 -4.17
CA ILE A 438 -28.99 -41.01 -3.70
C ILE A 438 -29.35 -40.08 -2.53
N MET A 439 -30.48 -39.34 -2.63
CA MET A 439 -30.91 -38.47 -1.53
C MET A 439 -31.31 -39.27 -0.28
N ASN A 440 -31.96 -40.40 -0.43
CA ASN A 440 -32.29 -41.27 0.68
C ASN A 440 -31.05 -41.84 1.38
N MET A 441 -30.05 -42.25 0.61
CA MET A 441 -28.75 -42.70 1.13
C MET A 441 -28.06 -41.61 1.95
N LEU A 442 -28.18 -40.34 1.54
CA LEU A 442 -27.65 -39.19 2.26
C LEU A 442 -28.52 -38.71 3.42
N GLN A 443 -29.68 -39.39 3.68
CA GLN A 443 -30.70 -38.98 4.64
C GLN A 443 -31.24 -37.55 4.38
N LEU A 444 -31.29 -37.14 3.13
CA LEU A 444 -31.75 -35.83 2.68
C LEU A 444 -33.08 -35.92 1.96
N THR A 445 -33.83 -34.84 2.05
CA THR A 445 -35.06 -34.69 1.25
C THR A 445 -34.73 -34.44 -0.23
N ASN A 446 -35.53 -35.02 -1.14
CA ASN A 446 -35.33 -34.92 -2.58
C ASN A 446 -35.74 -33.52 -3.12
N HIS A 447 -35.14 -32.45 -2.57
CA HIS A 447 -35.36 -31.08 -2.99
C HIS A 447 -34.37 -30.62 -4.06
N SER A 448 -34.79 -29.61 -4.85
CA SER A 448 -33.95 -28.98 -5.88
C SER A 448 -32.58 -28.48 -5.32
N LYS A 449 -32.60 -27.91 -4.10
CA LYS A 449 -31.39 -27.45 -3.41
C LYS A 449 -30.39 -28.58 -3.14
N SER A 450 -30.87 -29.75 -2.68
CA SER A 450 -30.01 -30.91 -2.41
C SER A 450 -29.39 -31.45 -3.70
N TYR A 451 -30.15 -31.46 -4.81
CA TYR A 451 -29.61 -31.85 -6.12
C TYR A 451 -28.49 -30.88 -6.58
N GLN A 452 -28.73 -29.59 -6.48
CA GLN A 452 -27.76 -28.55 -6.87
C GLN A 452 -26.47 -28.65 -6.03
N LYS A 453 -26.61 -29.00 -4.74
CA LYS A 453 -25.46 -29.07 -3.82
C LYS A 453 -24.64 -30.35 -4.00
N TYR A 454 -25.25 -31.51 -4.21
CA TYR A 454 -24.56 -32.81 -4.07
C TYR A 454 -24.40 -33.59 -5.37
N ILE A 455 -25.35 -33.51 -6.33
CA ILE A 455 -25.29 -34.31 -7.56
C ILE A 455 -24.73 -33.49 -8.72
N LYS A 456 -25.23 -32.28 -8.91
CA LYS A 456 -24.88 -31.44 -10.04
C LYS A 456 -23.37 -31.14 -10.12
N PRO A 457 -22.64 -30.82 -9.02
CA PRO A 457 -21.20 -30.61 -9.09
C PRO A 457 -20.43 -31.86 -9.54
N LEU A 458 -20.88 -33.06 -9.13
CA LEU A 458 -20.23 -34.31 -9.55
C LEU A 458 -20.44 -34.63 -11.03
N LEU A 459 -21.55 -34.19 -11.60
CA LEU A 459 -21.79 -34.25 -13.05
C LEU A 459 -20.92 -33.25 -13.82
N GLU A 460 -20.84 -32.00 -13.32
CA GLU A 460 -20.01 -30.96 -13.91
C GLU A 460 -18.52 -31.32 -13.86
N LEU A 461 -18.07 -31.94 -12.78
CA LEU A 461 -16.70 -32.46 -12.63
C LEU A 461 -16.45 -33.75 -13.45
N GLY A 462 -17.50 -34.33 -14.04
CA GLY A 462 -17.43 -35.58 -14.79
C GLY A 462 -17.11 -36.81 -13.92
N LEU A 463 -17.37 -36.75 -12.60
CA LEU A 463 -17.21 -37.87 -11.67
C LEU A 463 -18.42 -38.79 -11.71
N LEU A 464 -19.60 -38.24 -11.98
CA LEU A 464 -20.84 -38.95 -12.30
C LEU A 464 -21.24 -38.73 -13.76
N ALA A 465 -21.97 -39.67 -14.32
CA ALA A 465 -22.63 -39.53 -15.61
C ALA A 465 -24.12 -39.83 -15.51
N GLN A 466 -24.89 -39.18 -16.37
CA GLN A 466 -26.31 -39.45 -16.54
C GLN A 466 -26.54 -40.66 -17.48
N THR A 467 -27.42 -41.58 -17.10
CA THR A 467 -27.71 -42.75 -17.98
C THR A 467 -28.58 -42.36 -19.21
N LEU A 468 -29.33 -41.25 -19.11
CA LEU A 468 -30.15 -40.69 -20.19
C LEU A 468 -29.78 -39.20 -20.42
N PRO A 469 -28.55 -38.93 -20.98
CA PRO A 469 -28.07 -37.54 -21.13
C PRO A 469 -28.96 -36.69 -22.04
N ASN A 470 -29.60 -37.28 -23.04
CA ASN A 470 -30.53 -36.59 -23.98
C ASN A 470 -31.90 -36.31 -23.36
N LYS A 471 -32.23 -36.86 -22.20
CA LYS A 471 -33.49 -36.65 -21.48
C LYS A 471 -33.24 -36.43 -19.98
N PRO A 472 -32.54 -35.33 -19.59
CA PRO A 472 -32.05 -35.13 -18.23
C PRO A 472 -33.17 -35.02 -17.17
N GLN A 473 -34.39 -34.63 -17.59
CA GLN A 473 -35.55 -34.51 -16.71
C GLN A 473 -36.45 -35.77 -16.68
N SER A 474 -36.01 -36.86 -17.30
CA SER A 474 -36.80 -38.12 -17.31
C SER A 474 -36.93 -38.67 -15.89
N SER A 475 -38.14 -39.15 -15.54
CA SER A 475 -38.35 -39.86 -14.27
C SER A 475 -37.56 -41.16 -14.15
N LYS A 476 -37.04 -41.70 -15.26
CA LYS A 476 -36.19 -42.86 -15.35
C LYS A 476 -34.68 -42.51 -15.33
N GLN A 477 -34.34 -41.22 -15.17
CA GLN A 477 -32.93 -40.79 -15.12
C GLN A 477 -32.22 -41.42 -13.92
N GLN A 478 -31.08 -42.01 -14.18
CA GLN A 478 -30.13 -42.56 -13.17
C GLN A 478 -28.76 -41.98 -13.36
N TYR A 479 -27.91 -42.11 -12.33
CA TYR A 479 -26.53 -41.61 -12.26
C TYR A 479 -25.60 -42.78 -12.01
N ILE A 480 -24.45 -42.79 -12.68
CA ILE A 480 -23.43 -43.81 -12.55
C ILE A 480 -22.04 -43.15 -12.41
N THR A 481 -21.19 -43.76 -11.59
CA THR A 481 -19.79 -43.33 -11.42
C THR A 481 -18.98 -43.56 -12.67
N THR A 482 -18.25 -42.53 -13.12
CA THR A 482 -17.41 -42.59 -14.33
C THR A 482 -16.04 -43.20 -14.00
N LYS A 483 -15.22 -43.46 -15.04
CA LYS A 483 -13.81 -43.82 -14.87
C LYS A 483 -13.05 -42.77 -14.06
N LYS A 484 -13.31 -41.44 -14.32
CA LYS A 484 -12.72 -40.34 -13.57
C LYS A 484 -13.16 -40.35 -12.10
N GLY A 485 -14.40 -40.75 -11.81
CA GLY A 485 -14.91 -40.92 -10.44
C GLY A 485 -14.18 -42.07 -9.70
N ASN A 486 -13.93 -43.19 -10.39
CA ASN A 486 -13.17 -44.31 -9.82
C ASN A 486 -11.69 -43.96 -9.58
N ASP A 487 -11.07 -43.16 -10.48
CA ASP A 487 -9.73 -42.64 -10.27
C ASP A 487 -9.67 -41.69 -9.05
N PHE A 488 -10.68 -40.89 -8.86
CA PHE A 488 -10.82 -40.05 -7.66
C PHE A 488 -10.91 -40.87 -6.38
N LEU A 489 -11.77 -41.90 -6.34
CA LEU A 489 -11.88 -42.81 -5.20
C LEU A 489 -10.56 -43.48 -4.82
N SER A 490 -9.77 -43.89 -5.84
CA SER A 490 -8.47 -44.53 -5.62
C SER A 490 -7.42 -43.58 -5.06
N ARG A 491 -7.45 -42.29 -5.43
CA ARG A 491 -6.55 -41.26 -4.87
C ARG A 491 -6.89 -40.93 -3.43
N VAL A 492 -8.16 -40.73 -3.12
CA VAL A 492 -8.64 -40.39 -1.77
C VAL A 492 -8.42 -41.54 -0.77
N SER A 493 -8.44 -42.79 -1.25
CA SER A 493 -8.14 -43.97 -0.42
C SER A 493 -6.64 -44.12 -0.10
N LYS A 494 -5.74 -43.56 -0.93
CA LYS A 494 -4.28 -43.58 -0.70
C LYS A 494 -3.79 -42.42 0.20
N SER A 495 -4.57 -41.37 0.38
CA SER A 495 -4.24 -40.25 1.27
C SER A 495 -4.77 -40.44 2.72
N SER A 496 -5.33 -41.62 3.04
CA SER A 496 -5.87 -41.94 4.36
C SER A 496 -5.03 -43.02 5.09
N VAL A 497 -3.78 -43.27 4.64
CA VAL A 497 -2.81 -44.18 5.30
C VAL A 497 -1.60 -43.39 5.78
#